data_0390c99b7b1866920a1363a99911ff19
#
_entry.id   0390c99b7b1866920a1363a99911ff19
#
_cell.length_a   1.000
_cell.length_b   1.000
_cell.length_c   1.000
_cell.angle_alpha   90.00
_cell.angle_beta   90.00
_cell.angle_gamma   90.00
#
_symmetry.space_group_name_H-M   'P 1'
#
loop_
_entity.id
_entity.type
_entity.pdbx_description
1 polymer ?
#
loop_
_entity_poly.entity_id
_entity_poly.type
_entity_poly.pdbx_seq_one_letter_code
_entity_poly.pdbx_strand_id
1 'polypeptide(L)'
;AEMPCPRSVKRVTVNGHEGTLVDLTGIAHFVVEGVEPSEGFFRAAESIFSGIAGLDACGVIFLNAEKRSMTPLVKVIETDSLVWEGSCGSGSVACAVAQSERMENGGFSCEYRQPAGAVRASVERQDGNVIAASIGGEVTLDEAQIRAMLAAMPKDISERRRAVVEKAY
;
A
#
# COMPACT_ATOMS: atom_id res chain seq x y z
N ALA A 1 -0.05 11.88 6.92
CA ALA A 1 0.39 10.92 7.95
C ALA A 1 1.77 10.41 7.62
N GLU A 2 2.61 10.21 8.62
CA GLU A 2 3.90 9.52 8.48
C GLU A 2 3.66 8.02 8.25
N MET A 3 4.54 7.42 7.45
CA MET A 3 4.51 6.01 7.10
C MET A 3 5.88 5.37 7.42
N PRO A 4 5.92 4.06 7.72
CA PRO A 4 7.19 3.39 7.95
C PRO A 4 8.06 3.42 6.69
N CYS A 5 9.37 3.60 6.87
CA CYS A 5 10.34 3.42 5.80
C CYS A 5 10.44 1.93 5.42
N PRO A 6 10.78 1.61 4.18
CA PRO A 6 10.95 0.23 3.76
C PRO A 6 12.13 -0.45 4.50
N ARG A 7 11.92 -1.69 4.94
CA ARG A 7 12.97 -2.55 5.49
C ARG A 7 13.90 -3.07 4.41
N SER A 8 13.35 -3.31 3.23
CA SER A 8 14.13 -3.66 2.04
C SER A 8 13.40 -3.28 0.75
N VAL A 9 14.19 -3.03 -0.28
CA VAL A 9 13.73 -2.76 -1.65
C VAL A 9 14.54 -3.63 -2.58
N LYS A 10 13.87 -4.43 -3.42
CA LYS A 10 14.54 -5.38 -4.33
C LYS A 10 13.88 -5.37 -5.70
N ARG A 11 14.69 -5.48 -6.75
CA ARG A 11 14.18 -5.78 -8.10
C ARG A 11 13.87 -7.26 -8.22
N VAL A 12 12.70 -7.59 -8.73
CA VAL A 12 12.22 -8.96 -8.90
C VAL A 12 11.52 -9.07 -10.24
N THR A 13 11.62 -10.23 -10.87
CA THR A 13 10.93 -10.54 -12.14
C THR A 13 9.87 -11.61 -11.91
N VAL A 14 8.65 -11.35 -12.33
CA VAL A 14 7.52 -12.29 -12.30
C VAL A 14 6.93 -12.38 -13.70
N ASN A 15 6.87 -13.60 -14.26
CA ASN A 15 6.34 -13.85 -15.60
C ASN A 15 6.96 -12.94 -16.69
N GLY A 16 8.26 -12.65 -16.58
CA GLY A 16 8.97 -11.78 -17.53
C GLY A 16 8.78 -10.28 -17.30
N HIS A 17 7.99 -9.86 -16.31
CA HIS A 17 7.83 -8.46 -15.93
C HIS A 17 8.70 -8.12 -14.73
N GLU A 18 9.60 -7.17 -14.92
CA GLU A 18 10.44 -6.64 -13.84
C GLU A 18 9.62 -5.64 -13.02
N GLY A 19 9.77 -5.69 -11.69
CA GLY A 19 9.14 -4.76 -10.78
C GLY A 19 9.94 -4.61 -9.49
N THR A 20 9.44 -3.79 -8.59
CA THR A 20 10.09 -3.48 -7.32
C THR A 20 9.31 -4.08 -6.16
N LEU A 21 9.94 -4.99 -5.43
CA LEU A 21 9.42 -5.54 -4.18
C LEU A 21 9.84 -4.61 -3.02
N VAL A 22 8.86 -4.01 -2.38
CA VAL A 22 9.02 -3.08 -1.25
C VAL A 22 8.49 -3.75 0.00
N ASP A 23 9.37 -4.04 0.95
CA ASP A 23 9.03 -4.63 2.24
C ASP A 23 8.87 -3.52 3.28
N LEU A 24 7.64 -3.28 3.70
CA LEU A 24 7.27 -2.38 4.79
C LEU A 24 7.00 -3.20 6.07
N THR A 25 6.86 -2.54 7.21
CA THR A 25 6.54 -3.24 8.45
C THR A 25 5.13 -3.83 8.40
N GLY A 26 5.01 -5.15 8.47
CA GLY A 26 3.74 -5.89 8.42
C GLY A 26 3.17 -6.13 7.03
N ILE A 27 3.61 -5.41 6.00
CA ILE A 27 3.11 -5.56 4.64
C ILE A 27 4.23 -5.42 3.60
N ALA A 28 4.18 -6.22 2.54
CA ALA A 28 5.06 -6.06 1.38
C ALA A 28 4.26 -5.88 0.10
N HIS A 29 4.74 -5.01 -0.79
CA HIS A 29 4.13 -4.77 -2.08
C HIS A 29 5.11 -5.03 -3.22
N PHE A 30 4.64 -5.74 -4.25
CA PHE A 30 5.32 -5.84 -5.54
C PHE A 30 4.71 -4.82 -6.49
N VAL A 31 5.46 -3.78 -6.81
CA VAL A 31 5.05 -2.74 -7.77
C VAL A 31 5.50 -3.14 -9.16
N VAL A 32 4.56 -3.27 -10.08
CA VAL A 32 4.83 -3.67 -11.47
C VAL A 32 4.12 -2.73 -12.46
N GLU A 33 4.78 -2.42 -13.56
CA GLU A 33 4.23 -1.61 -14.66
C GLU A 33 3.99 -2.44 -15.91
N GLY A 34 3.06 -1.99 -16.76
CA GLY A 34 2.80 -2.62 -18.05
C GLY A 34 2.11 -3.99 -17.98
N VAL A 35 1.50 -4.29 -16.83
CA VAL A 35 0.75 -5.54 -16.60
C VAL A 35 -0.72 -5.20 -16.39
N GLU A 36 -1.60 -5.91 -17.08
CA GLU A 36 -3.03 -5.80 -16.85
C GLU A 36 -3.40 -6.37 -15.48
N PRO A 37 -4.14 -5.64 -14.63
CA PRO A 37 -4.51 -6.09 -13.30
C PRO A 37 -5.29 -7.42 -13.33
N SER A 38 -4.78 -8.43 -12.62
CA SER A 38 -5.44 -9.74 -12.55
C SER A 38 -5.03 -10.54 -11.32
N GLU A 39 -5.93 -11.36 -10.80
CA GLU A 39 -5.61 -12.33 -9.74
C GLU A 39 -4.61 -13.38 -10.23
N GLY A 40 -4.64 -13.73 -11.52
CA GLY A 40 -3.70 -14.69 -12.10
C GLY A 40 -2.26 -14.21 -11.99
N PHE A 41 -2.01 -12.92 -12.21
CA PHE A 41 -0.68 -12.34 -12.01
C PHE A 41 -0.29 -12.30 -10.53
N PHE A 42 -1.22 -11.99 -9.63
CA PHE A 42 -0.96 -12.04 -8.19
C PHE A 42 -0.51 -13.45 -7.77
N ARG A 43 -1.22 -14.50 -8.20
CA ARG A 43 -0.86 -15.90 -7.88
C ARG A 43 0.53 -16.27 -8.38
N ALA A 44 0.91 -15.79 -9.56
CA ALA A 44 2.27 -15.98 -10.08
C ALA A 44 3.33 -15.24 -9.25
N ALA A 45 2.97 -14.10 -8.66
CA ALA A 45 3.85 -13.31 -7.80
C ALA A 45 3.91 -13.81 -6.35
N GLU A 46 2.96 -14.64 -5.90
CA GLU A 46 2.79 -14.98 -4.48
C GLU A 46 4.06 -15.56 -3.83
N SER A 47 4.84 -16.33 -4.57
CA SER A 47 6.07 -16.94 -4.07
C SER A 47 7.18 -15.95 -3.69
N ILE A 48 7.17 -14.72 -4.27
CA ILE A 48 8.19 -13.72 -3.93
C ILE A 48 8.06 -13.19 -2.49
N PHE A 49 6.89 -13.32 -1.89
CA PHE A 49 6.61 -12.89 -0.52
C PHE A 49 6.98 -13.93 0.54
N SER A 50 7.13 -15.21 0.15
CA SER A 50 7.33 -16.34 1.08
C SER A 50 8.61 -16.26 1.93
N GLY A 51 9.61 -15.50 1.47
CA GLY A 51 10.87 -15.29 2.20
C GLY A 51 10.87 -14.09 3.16
N ILE A 52 9.75 -13.37 3.29
CA ILE A 52 9.66 -12.16 4.11
C ILE A 52 8.99 -12.51 5.43
N ALA A 53 9.72 -12.35 6.53
CA ALA A 53 9.20 -12.66 7.85
C ALA A 53 8.28 -11.56 8.40
N GLY A 54 7.24 -11.96 9.15
CA GLY A 54 6.37 -11.05 9.89
C GLY A 54 5.44 -10.23 8.99
N LEU A 55 4.98 -10.80 7.87
CA LEU A 55 3.95 -10.20 7.05
C LEU A 55 2.55 -10.57 7.58
N ASP A 56 1.72 -9.55 7.75
CA ASP A 56 0.27 -9.68 7.97
C ASP A 56 -0.49 -9.62 6.64
N ALA A 57 0.11 -8.93 5.64
CA ALA A 57 -0.42 -8.81 4.30
C ALA A 57 0.66 -8.73 3.23
N CYS A 58 0.31 -9.05 1.99
CA CYS A 58 1.15 -8.82 0.82
C CYS A 58 0.29 -8.42 -0.38
N GLY A 59 0.84 -7.63 -1.30
CA GLY A 59 0.06 -7.12 -2.42
C GLY A 59 0.85 -6.94 -3.69
N VAL A 60 0.15 -7.00 -4.82
CA VAL A 60 0.64 -6.54 -6.11
C VAL A 60 0.00 -5.20 -6.43
N ILE A 61 0.83 -4.23 -6.75
CA ILE A 61 0.39 -2.90 -7.18
C ILE A 61 0.65 -2.77 -8.68
N PHE A 62 -0.43 -2.75 -9.43
CA PHE A 62 -0.38 -2.52 -10.88
C PHE A 62 -0.31 -1.01 -11.12
N LEU A 63 0.90 -0.52 -11.37
CA LEU A 63 1.18 0.90 -11.56
C LEU A 63 1.11 1.28 -13.03
N ASN A 64 0.45 2.38 -13.33
CA ASN A 64 0.61 3.12 -14.57
C ASN A 64 1.24 4.47 -14.24
N ALA A 65 2.56 4.56 -14.40
CA ALA A 65 3.32 5.75 -14.03
C ALA A 65 2.96 6.98 -14.89
N GLU A 66 2.68 6.78 -16.17
CA GLU A 66 2.29 7.85 -17.09
C GLU A 66 0.97 8.52 -16.66
N LYS A 67 -0.03 7.70 -16.31
CA LYS A 67 -1.34 8.16 -15.85
C LYS A 67 -1.36 8.51 -14.36
N ARG A 68 -0.29 8.25 -13.63
CA ARG A 68 -0.22 8.35 -12.17
C ARG A 68 -1.40 7.63 -11.51
N SER A 69 -1.66 6.40 -11.92
CA SER A 69 -2.74 5.59 -11.39
C SER A 69 -2.23 4.21 -10.98
N MET A 70 -2.86 3.64 -9.98
CA MET A 70 -2.53 2.32 -9.50
C MET A 70 -3.78 1.52 -9.14
N THR A 71 -3.70 0.21 -9.31
CA THR A 71 -4.74 -0.75 -8.91
C THR A 71 -4.12 -1.73 -7.92
N PRO A 72 -4.48 -1.66 -6.62
CA PRO A 72 -3.92 -2.54 -5.62
C PRO A 72 -4.74 -3.83 -5.49
N LEU A 73 -4.04 -4.96 -5.46
CA LEU A 73 -4.60 -6.27 -5.12
C LEU A 73 -3.83 -6.83 -3.93
N VAL A 74 -4.49 -6.97 -2.79
CA VAL A 74 -3.85 -7.27 -1.50
C VAL A 74 -4.43 -8.53 -0.89
N LYS A 75 -3.55 -9.41 -0.43
CA LYS A 75 -3.85 -10.61 0.35
C LYS A 75 -3.61 -10.33 1.83
N VAL A 76 -4.63 -10.55 2.65
CA VAL A 76 -4.51 -10.58 4.11
C VAL A 76 -4.24 -12.01 4.52
N ILE A 77 -3.10 -12.25 5.18
CA ILE A 77 -2.59 -13.61 5.44
C ILE A 77 -3.46 -14.35 6.46
N GLU A 78 -3.83 -13.69 7.55
CA GLU A 78 -4.63 -14.31 8.63
C GLU A 78 -5.97 -14.86 8.13
N THR A 79 -6.64 -14.14 7.23
CA THR A 79 -7.97 -14.52 6.71
C THR A 79 -7.92 -15.24 5.36
N ASP A 80 -6.73 -15.38 4.78
CA ASP A 80 -6.50 -15.89 3.41
C ASP A 80 -7.39 -15.20 2.36
N SER A 81 -7.70 -13.93 2.59
CA SER A 81 -8.56 -13.14 1.71
C SER A 81 -7.75 -12.33 0.70
N LEU A 82 -8.18 -12.32 -0.56
CA LEU A 82 -7.59 -11.53 -1.64
C LEU A 82 -8.58 -10.43 -2.04
N VAL A 83 -8.17 -9.17 -1.92
CA VAL A 83 -9.06 -8.01 -2.05
C VAL A 83 -8.51 -6.99 -3.04
N TRP A 84 -9.33 -6.59 -4.01
CA TRP A 84 -9.11 -5.39 -4.80
C TRP A 84 -9.40 -4.17 -3.92
N GLU A 85 -8.37 -3.48 -3.49
CA GLU A 85 -8.56 -2.30 -2.63
C GLU A 85 -8.99 -1.08 -3.44
N GLY A 86 -9.96 -0.36 -2.91
CA GLY A 86 -10.37 0.93 -3.46
C GLY A 86 -9.31 2.01 -3.27
N SER A 87 -8.57 1.94 -2.15
CA SER A 87 -7.50 2.86 -1.80
C SER A 87 -6.48 2.17 -0.90
N CYS A 88 -5.19 2.31 -1.22
CA CYS A 88 -4.08 1.68 -0.52
C CYS A 88 -2.96 2.68 -0.21
N GLY A 89 -2.84 3.07 1.06
CA GLY A 89 -1.80 4.01 1.50
C GLY A 89 -0.40 3.42 1.41
N SER A 90 -0.19 2.20 1.91
CA SER A 90 1.10 1.49 1.85
C SER A 90 1.51 1.18 0.41
N GLY A 91 0.56 0.82 -0.46
CA GLY A 91 0.80 0.65 -1.89
C GLY A 91 1.23 1.95 -2.57
N SER A 92 0.66 3.09 -2.17
CA SER A 92 1.08 4.40 -2.68
C SER A 92 2.52 4.74 -2.28
N VAL A 93 2.92 4.43 -1.04
CA VAL A 93 4.32 4.56 -0.59
C VAL A 93 5.22 3.63 -1.40
N ALA A 94 4.83 2.37 -1.61
CA ALA A 94 5.61 1.44 -2.41
C ALA A 94 5.83 1.94 -3.85
N CYS A 95 4.82 2.55 -4.47
CA CYS A 95 4.95 3.20 -5.78
C CYS A 95 5.95 4.36 -5.75
N ALA A 96 5.88 5.23 -4.72
CA ALA A 96 6.81 6.34 -4.59
C ALA A 96 8.26 5.86 -4.37
N VAL A 97 8.46 4.80 -3.59
CA VAL A 97 9.76 4.13 -3.41
C VAL A 97 10.29 3.58 -4.73
N ALA A 98 9.45 2.86 -5.49
CA ALA A 98 9.83 2.28 -6.77
C ALA A 98 10.21 3.37 -7.79
N GLN A 99 9.40 4.42 -7.93
CA GLN A 99 9.65 5.49 -8.90
C GLN A 99 10.85 6.38 -8.54
N SER A 100 11.18 6.49 -7.26
CA SER A 100 12.34 7.24 -6.79
C SER A 100 13.64 6.42 -6.73
N GLU A 101 13.64 5.15 -7.14
CA GLU A 101 14.75 4.20 -6.93
C GLU A 101 16.10 4.68 -7.49
N ARG A 102 16.07 5.49 -8.56
CA ARG A 102 17.27 6.04 -9.19
C ARG A 102 17.79 7.33 -8.55
N MET A 103 17.08 7.86 -7.57
CA MET A 103 17.48 9.06 -6.85
C MET A 103 18.42 8.69 -5.70
N GLU A 104 19.57 9.34 -5.60
CA GLU A 104 20.46 9.19 -4.44
C GLU A 104 20.01 10.04 -3.26
N ASN A 105 19.63 11.29 -3.53
CA ASN A 105 19.23 12.26 -2.50
C ASN A 105 18.03 13.08 -2.96
N GLY A 106 17.24 13.56 -1.99
CA GLY A 106 16.13 14.48 -2.18
C GLY A 106 14.77 13.84 -2.11
N GLY A 107 13.74 14.67 -2.25
CA GLY A 107 12.33 14.27 -2.11
C GLY A 107 11.69 13.86 -3.43
N PHE A 108 10.87 12.83 -3.39
CA PHE A 108 9.96 12.45 -4.46
C PHE A 108 8.53 12.48 -3.92
N SER A 109 7.60 13.06 -4.68
CA SER A 109 6.18 13.08 -4.32
C SER A 109 5.31 12.87 -5.56
N CYS A 110 4.32 12.00 -5.44
CA CYS A 110 3.36 11.73 -6.49
C CYS A 110 1.97 11.47 -5.90
N GLU A 111 0.95 11.97 -6.57
CA GLU A 111 -0.43 11.64 -6.26
C GLU A 111 -0.90 10.53 -7.18
N TYR A 112 -1.30 9.40 -6.60
CA TYR A 112 -1.75 8.21 -7.33
C TYR A 112 -3.26 8.11 -7.29
N ARG A 113 -3.87 8.11 -8.48
CA ARG A 113 -5.31 7.79 -8.62
C ARG A 113 -5.53 6.30 -8.41
N GLN A 114 -6.54 5.97 -7.64
CA GLN A 114 -6.94 4.63 -7.27
C GLN A 114 -8.45 4.48 -7.50
N PRO A 115 -9.02 3.26 -7.46
CA PRO A 115 -10.45 3.07 -7.76
C PRO A 115 -11.40 3.93 -6.92
N ALA A 116 -11.09 4.21 -5.65
CA ALA A 116 -11.96 4.98 -4.75
C ALA A 116 -11.44 6.38 -4.42
N GLY A 117 -10.41 6.90 -5.12
CA GLY A 117 -9.90 8.24 -4.88
C GLY A 117 -8.43 8.41 -5.23
N ALA A 118 -7.77 9.35 -4.59
CA ALA A 118 -6.35 9.59 -4.82
C ALA A 118 -5.59 9.72 -3.49
N VAL A 119 -4.38 9.19 -3.47
CA VAL A 119 -3.47 9.29 -2.32
C VAL A 119 -2.15 9.87 -2.81
N ARG A 120 -1.71 10.94 -2.18
CA ARG A 120 -0.36 11.47 -2.39
C ARG A 120 0.61 10.72 -1.49
N ALA A 121 1.66 10.14 -2.06
CA ALA A 121 2.77 9.57 -1.31
C ALA A 121 4.02 10.40 -1.55
N SER A 122 4.80 10.60 -0.49
CA SER A 122 6.08 11.31 -0.54
C SER A 122 7.14 10.49 0.16
N VAL A 123 8.33 10.46 -0.42
CA VAL A 123 9.51 9.83 0.18
C VAL A 123 10.69 10.78 0.10
N GLU A 124 11.56 10.71 1.10
CA GLU A 124 12.84 11.41 1.15
C GLU A 124 13.95 10.39 1.08
N ARG A 125 14.96 10.65 0.24
CA ARG A 125 16.14 9.79 0.09
C ARG A 125 17.39 10.49 0.52
N GLN A 126 18.26 9.71 1.16
CA GLN A 126 19.62 10.10 1.48
C GLN A 126 20.54 8.91 1.23
N ASP A 127 21.60 9.13 0.47
CA ASP A 127 22.59 8.10 0.09
C ASP A 127 21.92 6.83 -0.49
N GLY A 128 20.93 7.03 -1.36
CA GLY A 128 20.15 5.97 -2.00
C GLY A 128 19.09 5.29 -1.09
N ASN A 129 19.08 5.60 0.21
CA ASN A 129 18.12 5.01 1.15
C ASN A 129 16.90 5.90 1.34
N VAL A 130 15.75 5.30 1.57
CA VAL A 130 14.54 6.02 1.99
C VAL A 130 14.64 6.29 3.49
N ILE A 131 14.71 7.57 3.87
CA ILE A 131 14.84 8.01 5.26
C ILE A 131 13.55 8.55 5.86
N ALA A 132 12.58 8.92 5.02
CA ALA A 132 11.24 9.31 5.44
C ALA A 132 10.21 8.92 4.38
N ALA A 133 9.01 8.60 4.83
CA ALA A 133 7.87 8.33 3.97
C ALA A 133 6.60 8.92 4.60
N SER A 134 5.70 9.41 3.78
CA SER A 134 4.42 9.95 4.23
C SER A 134 3.33 9.79 3.18
N ILE A 135 2.08 9.81 3.63
CA ILE A 135 0.91 9.90 2.77
C ILE A 135 0.08 11.13 3.13
N GLY A 136 -0.59 11.68 2.13
CA GLY A 136 -1.55 12.76 2.26
C GLY A 136 -2.65 12.63 1.23
N GLY A 137 -3.71 13.40 1.37
CA GLY A 137 -4.85 13.41 0.49
C GLY A 137 -5.99 14.19 1.12
N GLU A 138 -7.04 14.42 0.35
CA GLU A 138 -8.28 14.97 0.88
C GLU A 138 -9.00 13.88 1.67
N VAL A 139 -9.38 14.18 2.90
CA VAL A 139 -10.14 13.28 3.77
C VAL A 139 -11.53 13.89 3.96
N THR A 140 -12.54 13.21 3.45
CA THR A 140 -13.94 13.58 3.68
C THR A 140 -14.51 12.68 4.78
N LEU A 141 -15.08 13.28 5.81
CA LEU A 141 -15.74 12.58 6.89
C LEU A 141 -17.25 12.57 6.60
N ASP A 142 -17.82 11.38 6.43
CA ASP A 142 -19.27 11.19 6.38
C ASP A 142 -19.75 10.69 7.76
N GLU A 143 -20.26 11.63 8.57
CA GLU A 143 -20.74 11.31 9.93
C GLU A 143 -21.86 10.26 9.93
N ALA A 144 -22.69 10.20 8.87
CA ALA A 144 -23.77 9.23 8.78
C ALA A 144 -23.24 7.81 8.54
N GLN A 145 -22.23 7.69 7.66
CA GLN A 145 -21.55 6.41 7.43
C GLN A 145 -20.81 5.93 8.67
N ILE A 146 -20.13 6.84 9.38
CA ILE A 146 -19.41 6.48 10.62
C ILE A 146 -20.38 5.99 11.68
N ARG A 147 -21.49 6.67 11.90
CA ARG A 147 -22.53 6.24 12.85
C ARG A 147 -23.11 4.88 12.47
N ALA A 148 -23.34 4.63 11.16
CA ALA A 148 -23.81 3.34 10.65
C ALA A 148 -22.78 2.23 10.88
N MET A 149 -21.50 2.50 10.62
CA MET A 149 -20.41 1.56 10.88
C MET A 149 -20.28 1.24 12.37
N LEU A 150 -20.33 2.23 13.24
CA LEU A 150 -20.28 2.05 14.70
C LEU A 150 -21.49 1.22 15.20
N ALA A 151 -22.67 1.44 14.65
CA ALA A 151 -23.87 0.69 15.00
C ALA A 151 -23.82 -0.78 14.51
N ALA A 152 -23.16 -1.03 13.38
CA ALA A 152 -23.00 -2.36 12.80
C ALA A 152 -21.82 -3.16 13.41
N MET A 153 -20.96 -2.52 14.20
CA MET A 153 -19.82 -3.19 14.82
C MET A 153 -20.27 -4.27 15.80
N PRO A 154 -19.71 -5.51 15.70
CA PRO A 154 -19.98 -6.57 16.65
C PRO A 154 -19.73 -6.12 18.09
N LYS A 155 -20.57 -6.56 19.03
CA LYS A 155 -20.47 -6.15 20.45
C LYS A 155 -19.21 -6.65 21.16
N ASP A 156 -18.51 -7.62 20.56
CA ASP A 156 -17.28 -8.24 21.05
C ASP A 156 -15.99 -7.48 20.66
N ILE A 157 -16.11 -6.44 19.83
CA ILE A 157 -14.98 -5.56 19.58
C ILE A 157 -14.56 -4.92 20.90
N SER A 158 -13.32 -5.17 21.31
CA SER A 158 -12.76 -4.69 22.57
C SER A 158 -13.05 -3.19 22.76
N GLU A 159 -13.47 -2.80 23.97
CA GLU A 159 -13.78 -1.41 24.34
C GLU A 159 -12.69 -0.41 23.94
N ARG A 160 -11.43 -0.88 23.86
CA ARG A 160 -10.27 -0.12 23.43
C ARG A 160 -10.35 0.32 21.96
N ARG A 161 -10.89 -0.50 21.07
CA ARG A 161 -11.08 -0.16 19.64
C ARG A 161 -12.27 0.79 19.46
N ARG A 162 -13.33 0.60 20.22
CA ARG A 162 -14.48 1.52 20.26
C ARG A 162 -14.08 2.90 20.73
N ALA A 163 -13.35 3.00 21.84
CA ALA A 163 -12.89 4.27 22.40
C ALA A 163 -11.95 5.06 21.46
N VAL A 164 -11.19 4.38 20.60
CA VAL A 164 -10.36 5.05 19.59
C VAL A 164 -11.23 5.67 18.50
N VAL A 165 -12.26 4.97 18.04
CA VAL A 165 -13.17 5.48 17.01
C VAL A 165 -14.06 6.59 17.56
N GLU A 166 -14.61 6.44 18.79
CA GLU A 166 -15.45 7.45 19.45
C GLU A 166 -14.69 8.75 19.85
N LYS A 167 -13.36 8.68 20.04
CA LYS A 167 -12.52 9.86 20.31
C LYS A 167 -12.08 10.60 19.05
N ALA A 168 -12.17 9.98 17.91
CA ALA A 168 -11.80 10.60 16.63
C ALA A 168 -12.92 11.49 16.06
N TYR A 169 -14.10 11.50 16.70
CA TYR A 169 -15.32 12.22 16.36
C TYR A 169 -16.00 12.79 17.61
#